data_353c2f3dab52a14233d8166b33bfe313
#
_entry.id   353c2f3dab52a14233d8166b33bfe313
#
_cell.length_a   1.000
_cell.length_b   1.000
_cell.length_c   1.000
_cell.angle_alpha   90.00
_cell.angle_beta   90.00
_cell.angle_gamma   90.00
#
_symmetry.space_group_name_H-M   'P 1'
#
loop_
_entity.id
_entity.type
_entity.pdbx_description
1 polymer ?
#
loop_
_entity_poly.entity_id
_entity_poly.type
_entity_poly.pdbx_seq_one_letter_code
_entity_poly.pdbx_strand_id
1 'polypeptide(L)'
;MSPLEEALAEIESLEPSEKFIYTQIAEKHGINRSTLSRRHRAVTASRADIAAQQQKLTPQQEAELVKYIEGLTARHLPPTREMVRNFASAIAKEPVSDSWVTRFINHHSIHLISQWVAGMDSNRHQADSGDKYSLYFDILRDKIEKYKIEPRHTYNMDEKGFLIGVIGRSKRVFSRRMWEKKEVRAAFQDGSREWITLLACVCADGSALPPGLIYEAASKAIQSSWVEDIKAGKHSVHVSSSPSGWTNNDFGLAWLEQVFNRYTKAKARQSYRLLIVDGHGSHISNDFINYCDKNKIILAILPPHSTHTLQPLDVVLFKPLSSAYSAQLTAYLQDSQGLVPIKKGNFFSLFWKAWISTFQAELILKSFKATSVSPFNPEVILKRFTTEQDSRERSTSSTSAFSGEDWRRIERLVRSTVEDQSSKEARKLRSSLHHISVQNELLHNEVRGLRKALSIKKKHKKKGKPLDLQQRQEYHGGAVFWSPRKVREARARQSVKVQEEKEQQLQKDETAELRKAAKLYKEKIAEEKRVAREAAKVAREKEKAEKAAERARKKEARNAAKALQTAQKGKRKASQPPTQSNKRQKRVVDAVVAAEASGAASAAPPRTTRHGRNVKLPSKYK
;
A
#
# COMPACT_ATOMS: atom_id res chain seq x y z
N MET A 1 -29.54 6.95 -60.15
CA MET A 1 -28.65 6.15 -61.03
C MET A 1 -27.59 7.09 -61.59
N SER A 2 -26.40 6.58 -61.93
CA SER A 2 -25.41 7.41 -62.60
C SER A 2 -25.75 7.53 -64.10
N PRO A 3 -25.34 8.59 -64.80
CA PRO A 3 -25.59 8.73 -66.24
C PRO A 3 -25.16 7.49 -67.07
N LEU A 4 -24.15 6.75 -66.58
CA LEU A 4 -23.71 5.51 -67.21
C LEU A 4 -24.66 4.35 -66.97
N GLU A 5 -25.26 4.26 -65.78
CA GLU A 5 -26.27 3.23 -65.45
C GLU A 5 -27.58 3.49 -66.21
N GLU A 6 -27.98 4.75 -66.36
CA GLU A 6 -29.12 5.12 -67.17
C GLU A 6 -28.94 4.78 -68.65
N ALA A 7 -27.75 5.05 -69.20
CA ALA A 7 -27.39 4.69 -70.56
C ALA A 7 -27.33 3.16 -70.80
N LEU A 8 -26.90 2.39 -69.80
CA LEU A 8 -26.92 0.92 -69.85
C LEU A 8 -28.33 0.35 -69.77
N ALA A 9 -29.15 0.92 -68.90
CA ALA A 9 -30.59 0.52 -68.77
C ALA A 9 -31.37 0.85 -70.07
N GLU A 10 -31.05 1.97 -70.72
CA GLU A 10 -31.67 2.29 -72.01
C GLU A 10 -31.25 1.27 -73.09
N ILE A 11 -30.00 0.84 -73.14
CA ILE A 11 -29.54 -0.21 -74.08
C ILE A 11 -30.19 -1.56 -73.76
N GLU A 12 -30.34 -1.91 -72.51
CA GLU A 12 -30.98 -3.17 -72.07
C GLU A 12 -32.52 -3.17 -72.31
N SER A 13 -33.15 -2.01 -72.40
CA SER A 13 -34.56 -1.88 -72.67
C SER A 13 -34.95 -1.97 -74.18
N LEU A 14 -33.94 -1.96 -75.08
CA LEU A 14 -34.16 -2.08 -76.52
C LEU A 14 -34.44 -3.53 -76.91
N GLU A 15 -35.30 -3.73 -77.90
CA GLU A 15 -35.62 -5.06 -78.41
C GLU A 15 -34.35 -5.71 -79.05
N PRO A 16 -34.17 -7.04 -78.94
CA PRO A 16 -32.99 -7.73 -79.45
C PRO A 16 -32.70 -7.55 -80.95
N SER A 17 -33.67 -7.07 -81.71
CA SER A 17 -33.63 -6.78 -83.15
C SER A 17 -33.25 -5.34 -83.46
N GLU A 18 -33.23 -4.45 -82.46
CA GLU A 18 -33.09 -3.01 -82.67
C GLU A 18 -31.57 -2.63 -82.70
N LYS A 19 -31.17 -1.98 -83.81
CA LYS A 19 -29.78 -1.54 -83.97
C LYS A 19 -29.58 -0.21 -83.27
N PHE A 20 -28.74 -0.19 -82.24
CA PHE A 20 -28.33 1.04 -81.55
C PHE A 20 -26.90 1.46 -81.88
N ILE A 21 -26.62 2.77 -81.76
CA ILE A 21 -25.30 3.35 -81.99
C ILE A 21 -24.76 3.91 -80.68
N TYR A 22 -23.68 3.36 -80.15
CA TYR A 22 -23.06 3.81 -78.90
C TYR A 22 -22.77 5.31 -78.84
N THR A 23 -22.47 5.97 -79.98
CA THR A 23 -22.17 7.41 -80.01
C THR A 23 -23.40 8.23 -79.64
N GLN A 24 -24.58 7.90 -80.16
CA GLN A 24 -25.84 8.63 -79.90
C GLN A 24 -26.28 8.51 -78.45
N ILE A 25 -26.21 7.32 -77.87
CA ILE A 25 -26.60 7.10 -76.49
C ILE A 25 -25.60 7.76 -75.54
N ALA A 26 -24.29 7.71 -75.88
CA ALA A 26 -23.24 8.32 -75.08
C ALA A 26 -23.36 9.86 -75.08
N GLU A 27 -23.68 10.49 -76.17
CA GLU A 27 -23.95 11.93 -76.29
C GLU A 27 -25.21 12.33 -75.52
N LYS A 28 -26.30 11.54 -75.61
CA LYS A 28 -27.55 11.77 -74.89
C LYS A 28 -27.37 11.79 -73.38
N HIS A 29 -26.54 10.93 -72.84
CA HIS A 29 -26.27 10.83 -71.39
C HIS A 29 -24.99 11.55 -70.94
N GLY A 30 -24.30 12.28 -71.88
CA GLY A 30 -23.11 13.06 -71.56
C GLY A 30 -21.92 12.22 -71.08
N ILE A 31 -21.78 11.00 -71.61
CA ILE A 31 -20.71 10.03 -71.21
C ILE A 31 -19.82 9.71 -72.38
N ASN A 32 -18.61 9.20 -72.08
CA ASN A 32 -17.67 8.82 -73.10
C ASN A 32 -18.07 7.50 -73.76
N ARG A 33 -18.15 7.49 -75.13
CA ARG A 33 -18.53 6.32 -75.95
C ARG A 33 -17.73 5.08 -75.63
N SER A 34 -16.43 5.22 -75.45
CA SER A 34 -15.55 4.07 -75.14
C SER A 34 -15.84 3.47 -73.76
N THR A 35 -16.23 4.30 -72.79
CA THR A 35 -16.64 3.86 -71.46
C THR A 35 -17.94 3.07 -71.52
N LEU A 36 -18.97 3.60 -72.24
CA LEU A 36 -20.23 2.93 -72.43
C LEU A 36 -20.08 1.58 -73.12
N SER A 37 -19.35 1.56 -74.31
CA SER A 37 -19.12 0.35 -75.07
C SER A 37 -18.38 -0.74 -74.27
N ARG A 38 -17.32 -0.37 -73.52
CA ARG A 38 -16.58 -1.32 -72.71
C ARG A 38 -17.40 -1.85 -71.54
N ARG A 39 -18.30 -1.03 -70.97
CA ARG A 39 -19.22 -1.42 -69.91
C ARG A 39 -20.27 -2.38 -70.40
N HIS A 40 -20.96 -2.03 -71.52
CA HIS A 40 -21.99 -2.86 -72.10
C HIS A 40 -21.46 -4.22 -72.56
N ARG A 41 -20.23 -4.26 -73.12
CA ARG A 41 -19.57 -5.50 -73.51
C ARG A 41 -18.91 -6.26 -72.35
N ALA A 42 -19.15 -5.85 -71.09
CA ALA A 42 -18.55 -6.44 -69.87
C ALA A 42 -17.00 -6.50 -69.90
N VAL A 43 -16.31 -5.69 -70.75
CA VAL A 43 -14.84 -5.60 -70.77
C VAL A 43 -14.27 -4.86 -69.56
N THR A 44 -15.07 -3.93 -68.98
CA THR A 44 -14.70 -3.20 -67.75
C THR A 44 -15.85 -3.31 -66.73
N ALA A 45 -15.55 -3.75 -65.53
CA ALA A 45 -16.50 -3.79 -64.44
C ALA A 45 -16.62 -2.43 -63.73
N SER A 46 -17.67 -2.17 -62.94
CA SER A 46 -17.78 -0.94 -62.16
C SER A 46 -16.69 -0.88 -61.08
N ARG A 47 -16.36 0.33 -60.60
CA ARG A 47 -15.48 0.46 -59.46
C ARG A 47 -16.01 -0.30 -58.26
N ALA A 48 -17.34 -0.34 -58.09
CA ALA A 48 -18.02 -1.09 -57.05
C ALA A 48 -17.87 -2.61 -57.24
N ASP A 49 -18.04 -3.11 -58.50
CA ASP A 49 -17.87 -4.53 -58.80
C ASP A 49 -16.40 -4.98 -58.65
N ILE A 50 -15.46 -4.15 -59.12
CA ILE A 50 -14.03 -4.41 -58.94
C ILE A 50 -13.70 -4.41 -57.43
N ALA A 51 -14.20 -3.45 -56.66
CA ALA A 51 -14.02 -3.40 -55.20
C ALA A 51 -14.63 -4.62 -54.50
N ALA A 52 -15.82 -5.06 -54.93
CA ALA A 52 -16.48 -6.26 -54.45
C ALA A 52 -15.68 -7.55 -54.74
N GLN A 53 -15.11 -7.63 -55.97
CA GLN A 53 -14.25 -8.78 -56.37
C GLN A 53 -12.92 -8.79 -55.65
N GLN A 54 -12.41 -7.64 -55.21
CA GLN A 54 -11.19 -7.54 -54.40
C GLN A 54 -11.38 -7.76 -52.90
N GLN A 55 -12.65 -7.85 -52.43
CA GLN A 55 -12.96 -8.16 -51.03
C GLN A 55 -12.57 -9.61 -50.71
N LYS A 56 -11.96 -9.81 -49.52
CA LYS A 56 -11.59 -11.14 -49.02
C LYS A 56 -12.82 -12.03 -48.75
N LEU A 57 -13.92 -11.42 -48.32
CA LEU A 57 -15.24 -12.05 -48.18
C LEU A 57 -16.27 -11.32 -48.98
N THR A 58 -17.21 -12.05 -49.53
CA THR A 58 -18.39 -11.45 -50.19
C THR A 58 -19.31 -10.83 -49.11
N PRO A 59 -20.15 -9.84 -49.47
CA PRO A 59 -21.09 -9.22 -48.53
C PRO A 59 -22.00 -10.24 -47.82
N GLN A 60 -22.37 -11.33 -48.52
CA GLN A 60 -23.18 -12.41 -47.93
C GLN A 60 -22.37 -13.21 -46.88
N GLN A 61 -21.09 -13.50 -47.16
CA GLN A 61 -20.20 -14.17 -46.23
C GLN A 61 -19.92 -13.29 -45.00
N GLU A 62 -19.77 -11.98 -45.15
CA GLU A 62 -19.62 -11.06 -44.02
C GLU A 62 -20.90 -11.04 -43.17
N ALA A 63 -22.10 -11.03 -43.79
CA ALA A 63 -23.35 -11.07 -43.04
C ALA A 63 -23.53 -12.36 -42.23
N GLU A 64 -23.14 -13.52 -42.81
CA GLU A 64 -23.17 -14.80 -42.08
C GLU A 64 -22.13 -14.83 -40.93
N LEU A 65 -20.95 -14.22 -41.13
CA LEU A 65 -19.94 -14.10 -40.05
C LEU A 65 -20.47 -13.21 -38.92
N VAL A 66 -21.18 -12.12 -39.22
CA VAL A 66 -21.85 -11.27 -38.23
C VAL A 66 -22.86 -12.07 -37.42
N LYS A 67 -23.78 -12.81 -38.06
CA LYS A 67 -24.77 -13.66 -37.39
C LYS A 67 -24.09 -14.72 -36.50
N TYR A 68 -22.99 -15.29 -36.96
CA TYR A 68 -22.23 -16.26 -36.18
C TYR A 68 -21.63 -15.61 -34.91
N ILE A 69 -21.07 -14.40 -35.02
CA ILE A 69 -20.54 -13.64 -33.88
C ILE A 69 -21.68 -13.25 -32.92
N GLU A 70 -22.83 -12.83 -33.40
CA GLU A 70 -24.03 -12.55 -32.59
C GLU A 70 -24.47 -13.81 -31.83
N GLY A 71 -24.53 -14.96 -32.51
CA GLY A 71 -24.86 -16.26 -31.89
C GLY A 71 -23.84 -16.72 -30.84
N LEU A 72 -22.55 -16.43 -31.03
CA LEU A 72 -21.53 -16.66 -30.01
C LEU A 72 -21.70 -15.71 -28.82
N THR A 73 -22.01 -14.47 -29.09
CA THR A 73 -22.25 -13.44 -28.07
C THR A 73 -23.47 -13.76 -27.21
N ALA A 74 -24.56 -14.20 -27.82
CA ALA A 74 -25.77 -14.67 -27.11
C ALA A 74 -25.49 -15.85 -26.17
N ARG A 75 -24.51 -16.69 -26.52
CA ARG A 75 -24.05 -17.80 -25.66
C ARG A 75 -22.96 -17.37 -24.67
N HIS A 76 -22.72 -16.07 -24.50
CA HIS A 76 -21.67 -15.50 -23.64
C HIS A 76 -20.24 -15.94 -23.99
N LEU A 77 -19.99 -16.25 -25.25
CA LEU A 77 -18.70 -16.63 -25.81
C LEU A 77 -18.23 -15.61 -26.89
N PRO A 78 -18.21 -14.29 -26.59
CA PRO A 78 -17.80 -13.30 -27.56
C PRO A 78 -16.38 -13.60 -28.05
N PRO A 79 -16.16 -13.68 -29.38
CA PRO A 79 -14.86 -14.06 -29.93
C PRO A 79 -13.85 -12.92 -29.76
N THR A 80 -12.58 -13.29 -29.60
CA THR A 80 -11.48 -12.33 -29.67
C THR A 80 -11.27 -11.88 -31.12
N ARG A 81 -10.61 -10.72 -31.32
CA ARG A 81 -10.26 -10.24 -32.68
C ARG A 81 -9.44 -11.28 -33.45
N GLU A 82 -8.58 -12.02 -32.79
CA GLU A 82 -7.82 -13.11 -33.38
C GLU A 82 -8.73 -14.27 -33.82
N MET A 83 -9.72 -14.64 -33.03
CA MET A 83 -10.71 -15.66 -33.43
C MET A 83 -11.52 -15.19 -34.64
N VAL A 84 -11.97 -13.92 -34.67
CA VAL A 84 -12.66 -13.35 -35.85
C VAL A 84 -11.77 -13.40 -37.09
N ARG A 85 -10.47 -13.09 -36.96
CA ARG A 85 -9.50 -13.23 -38.03
C ARG A 85 -9.43 -14.68 -38.55
N ASN A 86 -9.36 -15.62 -37.63
CA ASN A 86 -9.29 -17.04 -37.98
C ASN A 86 -10.56 -17.54 -38.65
N PHE A 87 -11.73 -17.12 -38.19
CA PHE A 87 -13.02 -17.43 -38.85
C PHE A 87 -13.09 -16.85 -40.26
N ALA A 88 -12.73 -15.58 -40.41
CA ALA A 88 -12.69 -14.93 -41.71
C ALA A 88 -11.69 -15.61 -42.65
N SER A 89 -10.52 -16.00 -42.17
CA SER A 89 -9.50 -16.72 -42.95
C SER A 89 -9.98 -18.11 -43.40
N ALA A 90 -10.75 -18.80 -42.56
CA ALA A 90 -11.33 -20.09 -42.89
C ALA A 90 -12.40 -19.96 -43.99
N ILE A 91 -13.24 -18.91 -43.95
CA ILE A 91 -14.26 -18.61 -44.96
C ILE A 91 -13.62 -18.18 -46.28
N ALA A 92 -12.62 -17.28 -46.22
CA ALA A 92 -11.91 -16.77 -47.40
C ALA A 92 -10.97 -17.79 -48.04
N LYS A 93 -10.62 -18.89 -47.32
CA LYS A 93 -9.58 -19.88 -47.69
C LYS A 93 -8.18 -19.27 -47.92
N GLU A 94 -7.96 -18.08 -47.37
CA GLU A 94 -6.67 -17.38 -47.41
C GLU A 94 -6.48 -16.55 -46.11
N PRO A 95 -5.24 -16.22 -45.73
CA PRO A 95 -4.97 -15.45 -44.53
C PRO A 95 -5.56 -14.04 -44.58
N VAL A 96 -6.24 -13.63 -43.52
CA VAL A 96 -6.82 -12.31 -43.31
C VAL A 96 -5.97 -11.54 -42.28
N SER A 97 -5.74 -10.24 -42.50
CA SER A 97 -4.93 -9.40 -41.62
C SER A 97 -5.74 -8.79 -40.47
N ASP A 98 -5.06 -8.35 -39.39
CA ASP A 98 -5.70 -7.66 -38.26
C ASP A 98 -6.34 -6.32 -38.69
N SER A 99 -5.77 -5.64 -39.71
CA SER A 99 -6.36 -4.44 -40.28
C SER A 99 -7.66 -4.72 -41.03
N TRP A 100 -7.82 -5.91 -41.61
CA TRP A 100 -9.10 -6.34 -42.18
C TRP A 100 -10.16 -6.47 -41.08
N VAL A 101 -9.84 -7.12 -39.94
CA VAL A 101 -10.76 -7.25 -38.80
C VAL A 101 -11.23 -5.88 -38.29
N THR A 102 -10.31 -4.90 -38.27
CA THR A 102 -10.69 -3.51 -37.91
C THR A 102 -11.70 -2.92 -38.89
N ARG A 103 -11.46 -3.08 -40.20
CA ARG A 103 -12.39 -2.60 -41.23
C ARG A 103 -13.74 -3.31 -41.20
N PHE A 104 -13.73 -4.64 -41.00
CA PHE A 104 -14.93 -5.45 -40.87
C PHE A 104 -15.81 -4.98 -39.69
N ILE A 105 -15.23 -4.80 -38.48
CA ILE A 105 -15.96 -4.31 -37.32
C ILE A 105 -16.50 -2.90 -37.55
N ASN A 106 -15.74 -2.02 -38.21
CA ASN A 106 -16.18 -0.67 -38.54
C ASN A 106 -17.28 -0.66 -39.61
N HIS A 107 -17.20 -1.55 -40.60
CA HIS A 107 -18.21 -1.72 -41.63
C HIS A 107 -19.56 -2.19 -41.04
N HIS A 108 -19.48 -3.11 -40.09
CA HIS A 108 -20.65 -3.63 -39.38
C HIS A 108 -20.84 -2.99 -38.00
N SER A 109 -20.53 -1.70 -37.83
CA SER A 109 -20.59 -0.97 -36.55
C SER A 109 -21.97 -0.89 -35.91
N ILE A 110 -23.04 -1.16 -36.65
CA ILE A 110 -24.42 -1.28 -36.15
C ILE A 110 -24.59 -2.59 -35.36
N HIS A 111 -23.91 -3.66 -35.77
CA HIS A 111 -24.04 -5.01 -35.20
C HIS A 111 -22.87 -5.36 -34.26
N LEU A 112 -21.67 -4.88 -34.53
CA LEU A 112 -20.45 -5.29 -33.87
C LEU A 112 -19.73 -4.12 -33.19
N ILE A 113 -19.20 -4.40 -31.98
CA ILE A 113 -18.36 -3.49 -31.23
C ILE A 113 -17.18 -4.25 -30.63
N SER A 114 -16.00 -3.65 -30.64
CA SER A 114 -14.82 -4.21 -29.98
C SER A 114 -14.53 -3.50 -28.66
N GLN A 115 -14.68 -4.20 -27.55
CA GLN A 115 -14.48 -3.65 -26.19
C GLN A 115 -13.54 -4.54 -25.36
N TRP A 116 -12.84 -3.91 -24.41
CA TRP A 116 -12.09 -4.65 -23.41
C TRP A 116 -13.06 -5.21 -22.36
N VAL A 117 -13.13 -6.52 -22.25
CA VAL A 117 -14.01 -7.22 -21.29
C VAL A 117 -13.14 -8.04 -20.34
N ALA A 118 -13.43 -8.00 -19.03
CA ALA A 118 -12.89 -8.96 -18.09
C ALA A 118 -13.55 -10.32 -18.31
N GLY A 119 -12.77 -11.40 -18.24
CA GLY A 119 -13.33 -12.76 -18.30
C GLY A 119 -14.34 -12.96 -17.17
N MET A 120 -15.51 -13.47 -17.49
CA MET A 120 -16.50 -13.95 -16.52
C MET A 120 -16.19 -15.41 -16.22
N ASP A 121 -16.13 -15.78 -14.92
CA ASP A 121 -16.02 -17.16 -14.52
C ASP A 121 -17.26 -17.95 -14.98
N SER A 122 -17.05 -19.11 -15.57
CA SER A 122 -18.10 -20.02 -16.02
C SER A 122 -19.13 -20.33 -14.93
N ASN A 123 -18.68 -20.48 -13.67
CA ASN A 123 -19.55 -20.69 -12.52
C ASN A 123 -20.45 -19.47 -12.23
N ARG A 124 -19.96 -18.26 -12.44
CA ARG A 124 -20.75 -17.02 -12.29
C ARG A 124 -21.83 -16.92 -13.37
N HIS A 125 -21.51 -17.29 -14.58
CA HIS A 125 -22.47 -17.30 -15.67
C HIS A 125 -23.60 -18.34 -15.47
N GLN A 126 -23.27 -19.56 -15.03
CA GLN A 126 -24.27 -20.60 -14.73
C GLN A 126 -25.11 -20.26 -13.48
N ALA A 127 -24.58 -19.46 -12.56
CA ALA A 127 -25.29 -19.02 -11.37
C ALA A 127 -26.24 -17.81 -11.65
N ASP A 128 -26.01 -17.08 -12.73
CA ASP A 128 -26.81 -15.91 -13.15
C ASP A 128 -28.10 -16.38 -13.81
N SER A 129 -29.09 -16.78 -12.99
CA SER A 129 -30.37 -17.36 -13.42
C SER A 129 -31.54 -16.53 -12.91
N GLY A 130 -32.46 -16.16 -13.80
CA GLY A 130 -33.68 -15.43 -13.48
C GLY A 130 -34.52 -16.12 -12.41
N ASP A 131 -34.66 -17.46 -12.48
CA ASP A 131 -35.44 -18.24 -11.52
C ASP A 131 -34.84 -18.19 -10.10
N LYS A 132 -33.52 -18.28 -9.97
CA LYS A 132 -32.84 -18.15 -8.67
C LYS A 132 -33.00 -16.76 -8.08
N TYR A 133 -32.96 -15.74 -8.92
CA TYR A 133 -33.14 -14.36 -8.47
C TYR A 133 -34.60 -14.09 -8.11
N SER A 134 -35.56 -14.63 -8.86
CA SER A 134 -36.99 -14.56 -8.50
C SER A 134 -37.22 -15.18 -7.11
N LEU A 135 -36.75 -16.41 -6.91
CA LEU A 135 -36.85 -17.09 -5.61
C LEU A 135 -36.21 -16.28 -4.47
N TYR A 136 -35.03 -15.69 -4.70
CA TYR A 136 -34.37 -14.85 -3.72
C TYR A 136 -35.24 -13.63 -3.36
N PHE A 137 -35.79 -12.94 -4.36
CA PHE A 137 -36.64 -11.79 -4.13
C PHE A 137 -37.95 -12.15 -3.45
N ASP A 138 -38.53 -13.30 -3.73
CA ASP A 138 -39.75 -13.78 -3.05
C ASP A 138 -39.47 -14.04 -1.57
N ILE A 139 -38.37 -14.76 -1.25
CA ILE A 139 -37.94 -14.98 0.13
C ILE A 139 -37.63 -13.65 0.84
N LEU A 140 -37.01 -12.71 0.15
CA LEU A 140 -36.66 -11.41 0.70
C LEU A 140 -37.92 -10.59 0.99
N ARG A 141 -38.91 -10.59 0.08
CA ARG A 141 -40.22 -9.94 0.24
C ARG A 141 -40.93 -10.48 1.46
N ASP A 142 -41.08 -11.81 1.56
CA ASP A 142 -41.73 -12.48 2.70
C ASP A 142 -41.11 -12.09 4.03
N LYS A 143 -39.78 -12.01 4.09
CA LYS A 143 -39.08 -11.58 5.30
C LYS A 143 -39.35 -10.10 5.63
N ILE A 144 -39.28 -9.22 4.64
CA ILE A 144 -39.54 -7.78 4.82
C ILE A 144 -40.97 -7.55 5.33
N GLU A 145 -41.95 -8.19 4.73
CA GLU A 145 -43.36 -8.07 5.09
C GLU A 145 -43.66 -8.71 6.47
N LYS A 146 -43.24 -9.95 6.68
CA LYS A 146 -43.44 -10.69 7.93
C LYS A 146 -42.90 -9.96 9.17
N TYR A 147 -41.69 -9.39 9.04
CA TYR A 147 -41.02 -8.73 10.17
C TYR A 147 -41.17 -7.19 10.11
N LYS A 148 -41.91 -6.65 9.14
CA LYS A 148 -42.15 -5.21 8.94
C LYS A 148 -40.86 -4.39 8.93
N ILE A 149 -39.90 -4.84 8.11
CA ILE A 149 -38.57 -4.27 8.06
C ILE A 149 -38.56 -3.00 7.19
N GLU A 150 -38.17 -1.90 7.78
CA GLU A 150 -38.06 -0.61 7.10
C GLU A 150 -36.67 -0.44 6.44
N PRO A 151 -36.53 0.44 5.43
CA PRO A 151 -35.23 0.74 4.81
C PRO A 151 -34.14 1.14 5.81
N ARG A 152 -34.49 1.90 6.86
CA ARG A 152 -33.54 2.30 7.92
C ARG A 152 -33.05 1.14 8.80
N HIS A 153 -33.62 -0.05 8.66
CA HIS A 153 -33.25 -1.27 9.36
C HIS A 153 -32.75 -2.37 8.40
N THR A 154 -32.54 -2.01 7.12
CA THR A 154 -32.02 -2.90 6.09
C THR A 154 -30.56 -2.58 5.81
N TYR A 155 -29.68 -3.56 6.01
CA TYR A 155 -28.23 -3.40 5.94
C TYR A 155 -27.62 -4.40 4.96
N ASN A 156 -26.56 -3.98 4.28
CA ASN A 156 -25.68 -4.88 3.51
C ASN A 156 -24.25 -4.78 4.04
N MET A 157 -23.63 -5.90 4.29
CA MET A 157 -22.24 -6.02 4.72
C MET A 157 -21.45 -6.83 3.73
N ASP A 158 -20.19 -6.46 3.54
CA ASP A 158 -19.26 -7.17 2.67
C ASP A 158 -17.80 -6.86 3.01
N GLU A 159 -16.90 -7.68 2.48
CA GLU A 159 -15.46 -7.59 2.69
C GLU A 159 -14.73 -7.10 1.44
N LYS A 160 -13.78 -6.19 1.64
CA LYS A 160 -12.92 -5.70 0.56
C LYS A 160 -11.45 -5.74 0.94
N GLY A 161 -10.66 -6.51 0.20
CA GLY A 161 -9.21 -6.56 0.37
C GLY A 161 -8.49 -5.40 -0.32
N PHE A 162 -7.42 -4.93 0.32
CA PHE A 162 -6.49 -3.94 -0.22
C PHE A 162 -5.06 -4.47 -0.17
N LEU A 163 -4.40 -4.48 -1.31
CA LEU A 163 -2.95 -4.55 -1.42
C LEU A 163 -2.41 -3.13 -1.36
N ILE A 164 -1.75 -2.76 -0.27
CA ILE A 164 -1.53 -1.35 0.09
C ILE A 164 -0.65 -0.57 -0.89
N GLY A 165 0.26 -1.23 -1.61
CA GLY A 165 1.18 -0.60 -2.57
C GLY A 165 0.79 -0.79 -4.04
N VAL A 166 -0.37 -1.41 -4.33
CA VAL A 166 -0.79 -1.71 -5.71
C VAL A 166 -1.69 -0.63 -6.27
N ILE A 167 -1.26 -0.03 -7.38
CA ILE A 167 -2.01 1.01 -8.09
C ILE A 167 -2.92 0.36 -9.14
N GLY A 168 -4.18 0.77 -9.17
CA GLY A 168 -5.12 0.38 -10.22
C GLY A 168 -4.69 0.87 -11.61
N ARG A 169 -5.16 0.18 -12.66
CA ARG A 169 -4.91 0.60 -14.05
C ARG A 169 -5.49 1.99 -14.30
N SER A 170 -4.67 2.90 -14.86
CA SER A 170 -5.09 4.25 -15.26
C SER A 170 -4.34 4.68 -16.52
N LYS A 171 -4.95 5.59 -17.30
CA LYS A 171 -4.26 6.19 -18.43
C LYS A 171 -3.10 7.06 -17.91
N ARG A 172 -1.91 6.90 -18.49
CA ARG A 172 -0.70 7.65 -18.16
C ARG A 172 -0.16 8.31 -19.41
N VAL A 173 0.47 9.48 -19.23
CA VAL A 173 1.15 10.19 -20.31
C VAL A 173 2.62 9.84 -20.23
N PHE A 174 3.17 9.38 -21.35
CA PHE A 174 4.58 9.03 -21.51
C PHE A 174 5.23 9.92 -22.54
N SER A 175 6.52 10.15 -22.45
CA SER A 175 7.29 10.70 -23.55
C SER A 175 7.20 9.74 -24.74
N ARG A 176 6.76 10.24 -25.92
CA ARG A 176 6.65 9.43 -27.13
C ARG A 176 7.95 8.73 -27.45
N ARG A 177 9.08 9.44 -27.42
CA ARG A 177 10.41 8.89 -27.68
C ARG A 177 10.74 7.71 -26.76
N MET A 178 10.54 7.86 -25.45
CA MET A 178 10.86 6.81 -24.47
C MET A 178 9.93 5.62 -24.58
N TRP A 179 8.65 5.86 -24.91
CA TRP A 179 7.67 4.80 -25.11
C TRP A 179 7.99 3.98 -26.39
N GLU A 180 8.28 4.65 -27.52
CA GLU A 180 8.62 4.01 -28.79
C GLU A 180 9.93 3.21 -28.69
N LYS A 181 10.92 3.74 -27.98
CA LYS A 181 12.20 3.04 -27.71
C LYS A 181 12.09 1.94 -26.63
N LYS A 182 10.92 1.74 -26.04
CA LYS A 182 10.66 0.76 -24.96
C LYS A 182 11.45 1.01 -23.67
N GLU A 183 11.98 2.20 -23.47
CA GLU A 183 12.76 2.59 -22.29
C GLU A 183 11.89 2.63 -21.03
N VAL A 184 10.65 3.17 -21.13
CA VAL A 184 9.68 3.24 -20.03
C VAL A 184 8.30 2.82 -20.53
N ARG A 185 7.75 1.73 -19.96
CA ARG A 185 6.43 1.18 -20.32
C ARG A 185 5.49 0.98 -19.15
N ALA A 186 5.95 1.28 -17.94
CA ALA A 186 5.16 1.12 -16.73
C ALA A 186 5.31 2.33 -15.82
N ALA A 187 4.28 2.63 -15.06
CA ALA A 187 4.37 3.59 -13.97
C ALA A 187 5.05 2.93 -12.75
N PHE A 188 5.78 3.74 -11.99
CA PHE A 188 6.36 3.30 -10.72
C PHE A 188 5.26 2.82 -9.77
N GLN A 189 5.48 1.68 -9.15
CA GLN A 189 4.63 1.07 -8.14
C GLN A 189 5.52 0.57 -7.01
N ASP A 190 5.15 0.80 -5.76
CA ASP A 190 5.97 0.45 -4.60
C ASP A 190 6.19 -1.07 -4.44
N GLY A 191 5.29 -1.87 -4.99
CA GLY A 191 5.38 -3.33 -4.92
C GLY A 191 5.04 -3.92 -3.55
N SER A 192 4.73 -3.13 -2.53
CA SER A 192 4.24 -3.63 -1.25
C SER A 192 2.94 -4.40 -1.46
N ARG A 193 2.94 -5.68 -1.05
CA ARG A 193 1.79 -6.59 -1.15
C ARG A 193 1.21 -6.92 0.23
N GLU A 194 1.51 -6.10 1.21
CA GLU A 194 0.90 -6.23 2.53
C GLU A 194 -0.62 -6.07 2.42
N TRP A 195 -1.36 -6.92 3.12
CA TRP A 195 -2.79 -7.03 3.00
C TRP A 195 -3.54 -6.37 4.15
N ILE A 196 -4.63 -5.69 3.83
CA ILE A 196 -5.58 -5.15 4.81
C ILE A 196 -6.99 -5.43 4.28
N THR A 197 -7.84 -6.04 5.11
CA THR A 197 -9.25 -6.27 4.79
C THR A 197 -10.12 -5.19 5.42
N LEU A 198 -10.98 -4.61 4.61
CA LEU A 198 -12.07 -3.74 5.02
C LEU A 198 -13.34 -4.57 5.21
N LEU A 199 -13.99 -4.44 6.36
CA LEU A 199 -15.38 -4.84 6.59
C LEU A 199 -16.25 -3.59 6.46
N ALA A 200 -17.03 -3.51 5.40
CA ALA A 200 -17.93 -2.40 5.13
C ALA A 200 -19.39 -2.79 5.40
N CYS A 201 -20.19 -1.90 5.96
CA CYS A 201 -21.61 -2.09 6.13
C CYS A 201 -22.35 -0.79 5.85
N VAL A 202 -23.36 -0.86 4.99
CA VAL A 202 -24.22 0.26 4.60
C VAL A 202 -25.68 -0.04 4.89
N CYS A 203 -26.44 1.01 5.12
CA CYS A 203 -27.87 0.95 5.39
C CYS A 203 -28.67 1.55 4.22
N ALA A 204 -29.85 1.00 3.96
CA ALA A 204 -30.74 1.48 2.89
C ALA A 204 -31.35 2.86 3.17
N ASP A 205 -31.06 3.49 4.31
CA ASP A 205 -31.36 4.90 4.59
C ASP A 205 -30.28 5.88 4.13
N GLY A 206 -29.21 5.38 3.50
CA GLY A 206 -28.09 6.19 3.03
C GLY A 206 -26.96 6.33 4.03
N SER A 207 -27.04 5.73 5.22
CA SER A 207 -25.96 5.77 6.22
C SER A 207 -25.01 4.59 6.06
N ALA A 208 -23.74 4.80 6.48
CA ALA A 208 -22.74 3.74 6.62
C ALA A 208 -22.38 3.52 8.08
N LEU A 209 -22.13 2.27 8.48
CA LEU A 209 -21.52 1.98 9.77
C LEU A 209 -20.01 2.28 9.75
N PRO A 210 -19.41 2.47 10.95
CA PRO A 210 -17.96 2.59 11.03
C PRO A 210 -17.26 1.39 10.38
N PRO A 211 -16.29 1.62 9.46
CA PRO A 211 -15.58 0.52 8.81
C PRO A 211 -14.74 -0.27 9.82
N GLY A 212 -14.67 -1.58 9.64
CA GLY A 212 -13.73 -2.46 10.31
C GLY A 212 -12.49 -2.67 9.44
N LEU A 213 -11.29 -2.51 9.99
CA LEU A 213 -10.03 -2.74 9.29
C LEU A 213 -9.27 -3.87 9.96
N ILE A 214 -8.95 -4.93 9.21
CA ILE A 214 -8.16 -6.06 9.68
C ILE A 214 -6.78 -5.99 9.04
N TYR A 215 -5.77 -5.76 9.87
CA TYR A 215 -4.38 -5.69 9.45
C TYR A 215 -3.75 -7.08 9.50
N GLU A 216 -2.99 -7.43 8.46
CA GLU A 216 -2.12 -8.61 8.48
C GLU A 216 -1.01 -8.43 9.54
N ALA A 217 -0.96 -9.32 10.52
CA ALA A 217 0.02 -9.33 11.59
C ALA A 217 0.27 -10.74 12.13
N ALA A 218 1.43 -11.29 11.86
CA ALA A 218 1.83 -12.63 12.35
C ALA A 218 1.76 -12.73 13.89
N SER A 219 2.06 -11.64 14.60
CA SER A 219 1.98 -11.56 16.07
C SER A 219 0.56 -11.33 16.61
N LYS A 220 -0.46 -11.20 15.75
CA LYS A 220 -1.83 -10.78 16.10
C LYS A 220 -1.90 -9.46 16.88
N ALA A 221 -0.82 -8.67 16.90
CA ALA A 221 -0.74 -7.41 17.63
C ALA A 221 -0.70 -6.22 16.67
N ILE A 222 -1.52 -5.21 16.94
CA ILE A 222 -1.54 -3.96 16.19
C ILE A 222 -0.37 -3.10 16.66
N GLN A 223 0.49 -2.67 15.72
CA GLN A 223 1.57 -1.77 16.02
C GLN A 223 1.07 -0.31 16.13
N SER A 224 1.65 0.45 17.04
CA SER A 224 1.30 1.86 17.26
C SER A 224 1.44 2.71 16.00
N SER A 225 2.46 2.41 15.17
CA SER A 225 2.73 3.10 13.91
C SER A 225 1.67 2.87 12.81
N TRP A 226 0.90 1.77 12.88
CA TRP A 226 -0.14 1.49 11.86
C TRP A 226 -1.40 2.32 12.06
N VAL A 227 -1.66 2.72 13.29
CA VAL A 227 -2.88 3.40 13.70
C VAL A 227 -2.62 4.85 14.15
N GLU A 228 -1.42 5.38 13.92
CA GLU A 228 -0.99 6.72 14.37
C GLU A 228 -1.90 7.84 13.87
N ASP A 229 -2.40 7.72 12.64
CA ASP A 229 -3.28 8.70 12.01
C ASP A 229 -4.76 8.57 12.45
N ILE A 230 -5.11 7.53 13.23
CA ILE A 230 -6.46 7.35 13.76
C ILE A 230 -6.64 8.24 14.99
N LYS A 231 -7.52 9.24 14.88
CA LYS A 231 -7.81 10.20 15.96
C LYS A 231 -9.20 9.93 16.54
N ALA A 232 -9.26 9.69 17.85
CA ALA A 232 -10.52 9.56 18.57
C ALA A 232 -11.31 10.88 18.50
N GLY A 233 -12.61 10.79 18.25
CA GLY A 233 -13.50 11.95 18.07
C GLY A 233 -13.56 12.47 16.61
N LYS A 234 -12.51 12.20 15.79
CA LYS A 234 -12.50 12.59 14.38
C LYS A 234 -12.82 11.41 13.45
N HIS A 235 -12.34 10.22 13.78
CA HIS A 235 -12.48 9.04 12.94
C HIS A 235 -13.33 7.99 13.64
N SER A 236 -14.42 7.58 13.00
CA SER A 236 -15.25 6.47 13.44
C SER A 236 -14.83 5.22 12.65
N VAL A 237 -13.98 4.38 13.24
CA VAL A 237 -13.38 3.19 12.62
C VAL A 237 -13.06 2.16 13.70
N HIS A 238 -13.12 0.89 13.35
CA HIS A 238 -12.67 -0.21 14.21
C HIS A 238 -11.47 -0.89 13.59
N VAL A 239 -10.48 -1.25 14.41
CA VAL A 239 -9.25 -1.89 13.92
C VAL A 239 -9.05 -3.23 14.62
N SER A 240 -8.59 -4.21 13.87
CA SER A 240 -8.23 -5.52 14.34
C SER A 240 -7.02 -6.05 13.58
N SER A 241 -6.51 -7.21 13.93
CA SER A 241 -5.41 -7.86 13.23
C SER A 241 -5.56 -9.37 13.20
N SER A 242 -5.22 -9.98 12.07
CA SER A 242 -5.14 -11.43 11.91
C SER A 242 -3.79 -11.82 11.29
N PRO A 243 -3.35 -13.07 11.43
CA PRO A 243 -2.09 -13.53 10.84
C PRO A 243 -2.00 -13.35 9.33
N SER A 244 -3.11 -13.53 8.63
CA SER A 244 -3.20 -13.44 7.17
C SER A 244 -3.79 -12.12 6.65
N GLY A 245 -4.32 -11.27 7.54
CA GLY A 245 -5.09 -10.11 7.16
C GLY A 245 -6.52 -10.41 6.67
N TRP A 246 -6.92 -11.70 6.58
CA TRP A 246 -8.25 -12.14 6.17
C TRP A 246 -9.18 -12.33 7.36
N THR A 247 -10.46 -12.28 7.08
CA THR A 247 -11.52 -12.67 8.03
C THR A 247 -11.57 -14.18 8.22
N ASN A 248 -12.17 -14.58 9.34
CA ASN A 248 -12.57 -15.95 9.65
C ASN A 248 -13.87 -15.91 10.48
N ASN A 249 -14.36 -17.05 10.92
CA ASN A 249 -15.59 -17.15 11.70
C ASN A 249 -15.58 -16.30 12.99
N ASP A 250 -14.43 -16.23 13.68
CA ASP A 250 -14.28 -15.43 14.90
C ASP A 250 -14.39 -13.93 14.60
N PHE A 251 -13.81 -13.48 13.46
CA PHE A 251 -13.93 -12.09 13.03
C PHE A 251 -15.33 -11.72 12.58
N GLY A 252 -16.03 -12.63 11.89
CA GLY A 252 -17.42 -12.45 11.51
C GLY A 252 -18.30 -12.24 12.74
N LEU A 253 -18.21 -13.11 13.74
CA LEU A 253 -18.96 -13.01 15.00
C LEU A 253 -18.56 -11.75 15.79
N ALA A 254 -17.27 -11.49 15.95
CA ALA A 254 -16.78 -10.31 16.67
C ALA A 254 -17.24 -9.00 16.01
N TRP A 255 -17.29 -8.93 14.68
CA TRP A 255 -17.83 -7.79 13.97
C TRP A 255 -19.34 -7.62 14.21
N LEU A 256 -20.10 -8.73 14.17
CA LEU A 256 -21.53 -8.73 14.42
C LEU A 256 -21.86 -8.19 15.82
N GLU A 257 -21.10 -8.61 16.83
CA GLU A 257 -21.26 -8.20 18.23
C GLU A 257 -20.79 -6.76 18.48
N GLN A 258 -19.55 -6.48 18.11
CA GLN A 258 -18.83 -5.27 18.55
C GLN A 258 -19.07 -4.08 17.62
N VAL A 259 -19.48 -4.31 16.37
CA VAL A 259 -19.75 -3.27 15.40
C VAL A 259 -21.23 -3.24 15.04
N PHE A 260 -21.75 -4.25 14.35
CA PHE A 260 -23.11 -4.21 13.84
C PHE A 260 -24.15 -4.01 14.94
N ASN A 261 -24.21 -4.92 15.90
CA ASN A 261 -25.23 -4.85 16.98
C ASN A 261 -25.07 -3.57 17.82
N ARG A 262 -23.83 -3.18 18.09
CA ARG A 262 -23.53 -1.98 18.88
C ARG A 262 -24.09 -0.70 18.26
N TYR A 263 -23.94 -0.53 16.93
CA TYR A 263 -24.36 0.69 16.24
C TYR A 263 -25.80 0.67 15.73
N THR A 264 -26.42 -0.52 15.64
CA THR A 264 -27.77 -0.65 15.07
C THR A 264 -28.86 -0.95 16.09
N LYS A 265 -28.51 -1.54 17.26
CA LYS A 265 -29.50 -1.93 18.29
C LYS A 265 -30.30 -0.74 18.84
N ALA A 266 -29.62 0.36 19.17
CA ALA A 266 -30.30 1.55 19.70
C ALA A 266 -31.24 2.19 18.66
N LYS A 267 -30.82 2.25 17.38
CA LYS A 267 -31.63 2.75 16.26
C LYS A 267 -32.85 1.87 16.01
N ALA A 268 -32.69 0.57 16.08
CA ALA A 268 -33.77 -0.40 15.87
C ALA A 268 -34.76 -0.48 17.03
N ARG A 269 -34.36 -0.07 18.25
CA ARG A 269 -35.14 -0.26 19.49
C ARG A 269 -35.53 -1.73 19.63
N GLN A 270 -36.80 -2.05 19.38
CA GLN A 270 -37.32 -3.43 19.41
C GLN A 270 -37.61 -4.04 18.02
N SER A 271 -37.44 -3.26 16.95
CA SER A 271 -37.67 -3.71 15.58
C SER A 271 -36.62 -4.73 15.12
N TYR A 272 -37.02 -5.56 14.17
CA TYR A 272 -36.11 -6.45 13.48
C TYR A 272 -35.19 -5.67 12.54
N ARG A 273 -33.97 -6.18 12.36
CA ARG A 273 -32.97 -5.65 11.42
C ARG A 273 -32.67 -6.70 10.37
N LEU A 274 -32.68 -6.35 9.12
CA LEU A 274 -32.29 -7.20 8.01
C LEU A 274 -30.80 -6.98 7.73
N LEU A 275 -30.03 -8.06 7.72
CA LEU A 275 -28.62 -8.06 7.35
C LEU A 275 -28.43 -8.95 6.12
N ILE A 276 -28.08 -8.32 5.00
CA ILE A 276 -27.80 -8.98 3.73
C ILE A 276 -26.29 -9.21 3.65
N VAL A 277 -25.88 -10.46 3.46
CA VAL A 277 -24.49 -10.90 3.36
C VAL A 277 -24.32 -11.89 2.22
N ASP A 278 -23.10 -12.08 1.76
CA ASP A 278 -22.76 -13.19 0.88
C ASP A 278 -22.75 -14.53 1.65
N GLY A 279 -22.64 -15.63 0.92
CA GLY A 279 -22.58 -16.98 1.50
C GLY A 279 -21.18 -17.38 1.99
N HIS A 280 -20.30 -16.45 2.32
CA HIS A 280 -18.96 -16.76 2.82
C HIS A 280 -19.01 -17.43 4.19
N GLY A 281 -18.09 -18.38 4.45
CA GLY A 281 -18.09 -19.19 5.67
C GLY A 281 -18.10 -18.38 6.98
N SER A 282 -17.47 -17.21 7.00
CA SER A 282 -17.41 -16.31 8.17
C SER A 282 -18.78 -15.76 8.61
N HIS A 283 -19.80 -15.77 7.71
CA HIS A 283 -21.13 -15.21 7.93
C HIS A 283 -22.22 -16.25 8.16
N ILE A 284 -21.88 -17.54 8.10
CA ILE A 284 -22.83 -18.66 8.20
C ILE A 284 -22.47 -19.66 9.30
N SER A 285 -21.57 -19.30 10.22
CA SER A 285 -21.27 -20.17 11.37
C SER A 285 -22.48 -20.26 12.32
N ASN A 286 -22.62 -21.39 13.02
CA ASN A 286 -23.72 -21.58 13.97
C ASN A 286 -23.78 -20.46 15.03
N ASP A 287 -22.61 -20.01 15.51
CA ASP A 287 -22.57 -18.95 16.53
C ASP A 287 -23.03 -17.61 15.97
N PHE A 288 -22.69 -17.31 14.71
CA PHE A 288 -23.17 -16.11 14.01
C PHE A 288 -24.69 -16.13 13.85
N ILE A 289 -25.26 -17.25 13.39
CA ILE A 289 -26.71 -17.44 13.19
C ILE A 289 -27.45 -17.35 14.55
N ASN A 290 -26.97 -18.07 15.57
CA ASN A 290 -27.55 -18.04 16.91
C ASN A 290 -27.53 -16.63 17.53
N TYR A 291 -26.47 -15.87 17.27
CA TYR A 291 -26.38 -14.48 17.72
C TYR A 291 -27.40 -13.58 17.01
N CYS A 292 -27.59 -13.76 15.70
CA CYS A 292 -28.59 -13.07 14.92
C CYS A 292 -29.99 -13.31 15.50
N ASP A 293 -30.35 -14.56 15.74
CA ASP A 293 -31.69 -14.94 16.28
C ASP A 293 -31.95 -14.33 17.64
N LYS A 294 -30.98 -14.41 18.56
CA LYS A 294 -31.08 -13.83 19.91
C LYS A 294 -31.21 -12.30 19.89
N ASN A 295 -30.75 -11.63 18.87
CA ASN A 295 -30.70 -10.17 18.79
C ASN A 295 -31.67 -9.55 17.78
N LYS A 296 -32.69 -10.28 17.29
CA LYS A 296 -33.66 -9.82 16.29
C LYS A 296 -32.99 -9.32 14.97
N ILE A 297 -32.01 -10.06 14.49
CA ILE A 297 -31.34 -9.80 13.23
C ILE A 297 -31.76 -10.89 12.25
N ILE A 298 -32.47 -10.51 11.20
CA ILE A 298 -32.87 -11.41 10.13
C ILE A 298 -31.73 -11.47 9.12
N LEU A 299 -31.18 -12.65 8.95
CA LEU A 299 -30.09 -12.88 8.00
C LEU A 299 -30.67 -13.20 6.61
N ALA A 300 -30.25 -12.48 5.59
CA ALA A 300 -30.51 -12.77 4.18
C ALA A 300 -29.20 -13.09 3.50
N ILE A 301 -29.04 -14.34 3.08
CA ILE A 301 -27.85 -14.82 2.40
C ILE A 301 -28.11 -14.75 0.89
N LEU A 302 -27.18 -14.12 0.17
CA LEU A 302 -27.26 -14.02 -1.28
C LEU A 302 -27.05 -15.42 -1.94
N PRO A 303 -27.70 -15.68 -3.08
CA PRO A 303 -27.42 -16.88 -3.85
C PRO A 303 -25.94 -16.98 -4.22
N PRO A 304 -25.37 -18.19 -4.30
CA PRO A 304 -23.97 -18.35 -4.69
C PRO A 304 -23.66 -17.66 -6.02
N HIS A 305 -22.52 -16.97 -6.09
CA HIS A 305 -22.00 -16.26 -7.27
C HIS A 305 -22.86 -15.08 -7.78
N SER A 306 -23.83 -14.58 -7.02
CA SER A 306 -24.72 -13.47 -7.40
C SER A 306 -24.28 -12.09 -6.88
N THR A 307 -23.17 -11.99 -6.16
CA THR A 307 -22.72 -10.75 -5.51
C THR A 307 -22.57 -9.59 -6.49
N HIS A 308 -22.07 -9.87 -7.71
CA HIS A 308 -21.88 -8.89 -8.78
C HIS A 308 -23.20 -8.28 -9.32
N THR A 309 -24.36 -8.86 -8.97
CA THR A 309 -25.70 -8.40 -9.39
C THR A 309 -26.57 -7.98 -8.21
N LEU A 310 -26.51 -8.69 -7.10
CA LEU A 310 -27.43 -8.53 -5.97
C LEU A 310 -26.83 -7.84 -4.73
N GLN A 311 -25.49 -7.65 -4.66
CA GLN A 311 -24.83 -7.08 -3.49
C GLN A 311 -24.58 -5.58 -3.66
N PRO A 312 -25.25 -4.70 -2.87
CA PRO A 312 -25.12 -3.26 -2.99
C PRO A 312 -23.67 -2.74 -2.96
N LEU A 313 -22.84 -3.27 -2.05
CA LEU A 313 -21.45 -2.86 -1.90
C LEU A 313 -20.61 -3.18 -3.15
N ASP A 314 -20.75 -4.39 -3.69
CA ASP A 314 -20.01 -4.82 -4.88
C ASP A 314 -20.45 -4.11 -6.15
N VAL A 315 -21.78 -3.96 -6.34
CA VAL A 315 -22.38 -3.40 -7.57
C VAL A 315 -22.01 -1.93 -7.75
N VAL A 316 -21.99 -1.13 -6.67
CA VAL A 316 -21.86 0.33 -6.80
C VAL A 316 -20.68 0.92 -6.02
N LEU A 317 -20.35 0.43 -4.83
CA LEU A 317 -19.46 1.13 -3.90
C LEU A 317 -17.99 0.73 -3.99
N PHE A 318 -17.67 -0.55 -4.15
CA PHE A 318 -16.29 -1.03 -4.07
C PHE A 318 -15.41 -0.62 -5.24
N LYS A 319 -15.97 -0.48 -6.45
CA LYS A 319 -15.20 -0.01 -7.60
C LYS A 319 -14.80 1.46 -7.47
N PRO A 320 -15.69 2.42 -7.16
CA PRO A 320 -15.33 3.79 -6.83
C PRO A 320 -14.34 3.90 -5.68
N LEU A 321 -14.53 3.14 -4.59
CA LEU A 321 -13.60 3.12 -3.45
C LEU A 321 -12.18 2.72 -3.87
N SER A 322 -12.06 1.65 -4.66
CA SER A 322 -10.76 1.20 -5.17
C SER A 322 -10.11 2.23 -6.08
N SER A 323 -10.91 2.92 -6.91
CA SER A 323 -10.43 3.99 -7.79
C SER A 323 -9.98 5.21 -6.98
N ALA A 324 -10.74 5.62 -5.98
CA ALA A 324 -10.42 6.72 -5.09
C ALA A 324 -9.15 6.42 -4.27
N TYR A 325 -9.02 5.21 -3.73
CA TYR A 325 -7.80 4.77 -3.04
C TYR A 325 -6.57 4.81 -3.96
N SER A 326 -6.70 4.28 -5.18
CA SER A 326 -5.63 4.30 -6.19
C SER A 326 -5.22 5.73 -6.57
N ALA A 327 -6.17 6.67 -6.61
CA ALA A 327 -5.88 8.08 -6.85
C ALA A 327 -5.08 8.70 -5.69
N GLN A 328 -5.49 8.44 -4.43
CA GLN A 328 -4.76 8.89 -3.25
C GLN A 328 -3.35 8.29 -3.17
N LEU A 329 -3.21 7.00 -3.48
CA LEU A 329 -1.92 6.33 -3.54
C LEU A 329 -1.02 6.92 -4.64
N THR A 330 -1.58 7.20 -5.82
CA THR A 330 -0.84 7.85 -6.91
C THR A 330 -0.34 9.24 -6.50
N ALA A 331 -1.20 10.06 -5.88
CA ALA A 331 -0.82 11.37 -5.37
C ALA A 331 0.29 11.28 -4.31
N TYR A 332 0.18 10.31 -3.39
CA TYR A 332 1.22 10.06 -2.38
C TYR A 332 2.57 9.69 -3.01
N LEU A 333 2.58 8.81 -4.02
CA LEU A 333 3.79 8.41 -4.73
C LEU A 333 4.39 9.56 -5.55
N GLN A 334 3.56 10.39 -6.18
CA GLN A 334 4.01 11.60 -6.86
C GLN A 334 4.64 12.61 -5.90
N ASP A 335 3.96 12.92 -4.79
CA ASP A 335 4.43 13.85 -3.77
C ASP A 335 5.76 13.40 -3.12
N SER A 336 5.96 12.09 -3.00
CA SER A 336 7.19 11.50 -2.47
C SER A 336 8.21 11.16 -3.55
N GLN A 337 7.93 11.43 -4.82
CA GLN A 337 8.76 11.08 -5.99
C GLN A 337 9.17 9.60 -6.01
N GLY A 338 8.33 8.73 -5.47
CA GLY A 338 8.63 7.31 -5.34
C GLY A 338 9.73 6.94 -4.34
N LEU A 339 10.27 7.90 -3.59
CA LEU A 339 11.38 7.67 -2.65
C LEU A 339 10.94 7.09 -1.31
N VAL A 340 9.64 7.14 -1.01
CA VAL A 340 9.09 6.65 0.26
C VAL A 340 8.21 5.44 0.01
N PRO A 341 8.62 4.25 0.49
CA PRO A 341 7.81 3.05 0.34
C PRO A 341 6.51 3.16 1.16
N ILE A 342 5.45 2.58 0.63
CA ILE A 342 4.17 2.46 1.32
C ILE A 342 4.28 1.39 2.41
N LYS A 343 3.81 1.74 3.61
CA LYS A 343 3.73 0.84 4.76
C LYS A 343 2.31 0.85 5.35
N LYS A 344 1.97 -0.14 6.16
CA LYS A 344 0.67 -0.23 6.87
C LYS A 344 0.29 1.06 7.60
N GLY A 345 1.26 1.81 8.13
CA GLY A 345 1.03 3.10 8.78
C GLY A 345 0.53 4.22 7.86
N ASN A 346 0.80 4.13 6.55
CA ASN A 346 0.33 5.12 5.58
C ASN A 346 -1.07 4.81 5.05
N PHE A 347 -1.54 3.55 5.22
CA PHE A 347 -2.79 3.09 4.64
C PHE A 347 -4.00 3.89 5.13
N PHE A 348 -4.11 4.07 6.45
CA PHE A 348 -5.32 4.68 7.02
C PHE A 348 -5.59 6.10 6.49
N SER A 349 -4.58 6.95 6.39
CA SER A 349 -4.75 8.32 5.90
C SER A 349 -5.20 8.39 4.45
N LEU A 350 -4.72 7.47 3.59
CA LEU A 350 -5.12 7.36 2.18
C LEU A 350 -6.52 6.74 2.05
N PHE A 351 -6.76 5.65 2.79
CA PHE A 351 -8.04 4.97 2.83
C PHE A 351 -9.16 5.88 3.33
N TRP A 352 -8.95 6.64 4.41
CA TRP A 352 -9.99 7.47 5.00
C TRP A 352 -10.49 8.56 4.06
N LYS A 353 -9.59 9.17 3.27
CA LYS A 353 -9.97 10.12 2.23
C LYS A 353 -10.82 9.46 1.13
N ALA A 354 -10.43 8.26 0.70
CA ALA A 354 -11.18 7.49 -0.28
C ALA A 354 -12.55 7.04 0.28
N TRP A 355 -12.60 6.62 1.55
CA TRP A 355 -13.82 6.23 2.24
C TRP A 355 -14.85 7.38 2.29
N ILE A 356 -14.44 8.54 2.80
CA ILE A 356 -15.34 9.71 2.90
C ILE A 356 -15.83 10.14 1.52
N SER A 357 -14.99 10.14 0.49
CA SER A 357 -15.39 10.56 -0.84
C SER A 357 -16.35 9.58 -1.52
N THR A 358 -16.35 8.31 -1.12
CA THR A 358 -17.14 7.25 -1.77
C THR A 358 -18.41 6.92 -1.01
N PHE A 359 -18.35 6.79 0.31
CA PHE A 359 -19.49 6.38 1.14
C PHE A 359 -20.40 7.57 1.48
N GLN A 360 -20.89 8.22 0.44
CA GLN A 360 -21.88 9.30 0.51
C GLN A 360 -23.30 8.73 0.43
N ALA A 361 -24.25 9.40 1.09
CA ALA A 361 -25.63 8.94 1.18
C ALA A 361 -26.27 8.65 -0.20
N GLU A 362 -26.02 9.54 -1.17
CA GLU A 362 -26.55 9.37 -2.54
C GLU A 362 -26.06 8.09 -3.20
N LEU A 363 -24.75 7.77 -3.07
CA LEU A 363 -24.18 6.58 -3.69
C LEU A 363 -24.63 5.31 -2.96
N ILE A 364 -24.81 5.36 -1.64
CA ILE A 364 -25.37 4.27 -0.85
C ILE A 364 -26.82 3.99 -1.27
N LEU A 365 -27.68 5.01 -1.34
CA LEU A 365 -29.05 4.85 -1.80
C LEU A 365 -29.12 4.30 -3.22
N LYS A 366 -28.24 4.79 -4.12
CA LYS A 366 -28.12 4.25 -5.48
C LYS A 366 -27.76 2.78 -5.50
N SER A 367 -26.93 2.31 -4.56
CA SER A 367 -26.49 0.91 -4.48
C SER A 367 -27.66 -0.03 -4.14
N PHE A 368 -28.50 0.34 -3.17
CA PHE A 368 -29.70 -0.42 -2.82
C PHE A 368 -30.77 -0.40 -3.93
N LYS A 369 -30.91 0.73 -4.61
CA LYS A 369 -31.80 0.85 -5.77
C LYS A 369 -31.32 -0.04 -6.93
N ALA A 370 -30.02 -0.05 -7.22
CA ALA A 370 -29.44 -0.82 -8.32
C ALA A 370 -29.57 -2.33 -8.12
N THR A 371 -29.66 -2.79 -6.86
CA THR A 371 -29.81 -4.19 -6.48
C THR A 371 -31.25 -4.57 -6.12
N SER A 372 -32.21 -3.68 -6.37
CA SER A 372 -33.65 -3.91 -6.17
C SER A 372 -34.09 -4.14 -4.71
N VAL A 373 -33.24 -3.81 -3.75
CA VAL A 373 -33.50 -4.02 -2.33
C VAL A 373 -34.30 -2.86 -1.71
N SER A 374 -33.97 -1.62 -2.07
CA SER A 374 -34.67 -0.45 -1.56
C SER A 374 -34.61 0.74 -2.57
N PRO A 375 -35.74 1.23 -3.12
CA PRO A 375 -37.07 0.63 -2.93
C PRO A 375 -37.13 -0.80 -3.51
N PHE A 376 -37.92 -1.67 -2.87
CA PHE A 376 -38.03 -3.05 -3.29
C PHE A 376 -38.72 -3.16 -4.64
N ASN A 377 -37.97 -3.49 -5.68
CA ASN A 377 -38.46 -3.63 -7.05
C ASN A 377 -37.67 -4.68 -7.84
N PRO A 378 -38.01 -5.98 -7.73
CA PRO A 378 -37.33 -7.08 -8.41
C PRO A 378 -37.20 -6.90 -9.92
N GLU A 379 -38.14 -6.22 -10.55
CA GLU A 379 -38.17 -6.01 -12.00
C GLU A 379 -36.91 -5.34 -12.56
N VAL A 380 -36.25 -4.49 -11.77
CA VAL A 380 -34.99 -3.84 -12.19
C VAL A 380 -33.91 -4.87 -12.54
N ILE A 381 -33.89 -6.00 -11.83
CA ILE A 381 -32.96 -7.10 -12.07
C ILE A 381 -33.56 -8.13 -13.02
N LEU A 382 -34.82 -8.55 -12.78
CA LEU A 382 -35.46 -9.65 -13.52
C LEU A 382 -35.71 -9.31 -15.00
N LYS A 383 -35.94 -8.04 -15.35
CA LYS A 383 -36.02 -7.59 -16.75
C LYS A 383 -34.77 -7.92 -17.58
N ARG A 384 -33.61 -8.08 -16.96
CA ARG A 384 -32.39 -8.49 -17.68
C ARG A 384 -32.49 -9.90 -18.27
N PHE A 385 -33.39 -10.72 -17.74
CA PHE A 385 -33.61 -12.11 -18.14
C PHE A 385 -34.86 -12.28 -19.01
N THR A 386 -35.72 -11.22 -19.15
CA THR A 386 -36.96 -11.27 -19.91
C THR A 386 -36.90 -10.54 -21.24
N THR A 387 -35.85 -9.79 -21.51
CA THR A 387 -35.79 -8.97 -22.75
C THR A 387 -34.44 -9.10 -23.43
N GLU A 388 -34.35 -9.86 -24.47
CA GLU A 388 -33.57 -9.51 -25.64
C GLU A 388 -34.39 -8.38 -26.33
N GLN A 389 -34.10 -7.11 -26.08
CA GLN A 389 -34.23 -6.01 -27.05
C GLN A 389 -34.13 -4.65 -26.36
N ASP A 390 -33.36 -3.78 -27.03
CA ASP A 390 -33.25 -2.32 -26.94
C ASP A 390 -32.37 -1.70 -25.83
N SER A 391 -31.19 -1.42 -26.20
CA SER A 391 -30.47 -0.25 -26.78
C SER A 391 -30.32 0.98 -25.89
N ARG A 392 -29.10 1.33 -25.72
CA ARG A 392 -28.28 2.57 -25.73
C ARG A 392 -28.87 3.86 -25.16
N GLU A 393 -28.12 4.49 -24.30
CA GLU A 393 -27.68 5.86 -24.51
C GLU A 393 -26.42 6.25 -23.71
N ARG A 394 -25.69 7.20 -24.28
CA ARG A 394 -24.34 7.66 -23.88
C ARG A 394 -24.42 8.95 -23.09
N SER A 395 -23.42 9.24 -22.28
CA SER A 395 -22.99 10.63 -22.09
C SER A 395 -21.55 10.78 -21.58
N THR A 396 -20.96 11.87 -21.99
CA THR A 396 -19.57 12.33 -21.93
C THR A 396 -19.32 13.26 -20.76
N SER A 397 -18.08 13.41 -20.34
CA SER A 397 -17.67 14.38 -19.34
C SER A 397 -16.39 15.14 -19.65
N SER A 398 -16.26 16.29 -19.04
CA SER A 398 -15.26 17.32 -19.27
C SER A 398 -14.29 17.54 -18.10
N THR A 399 -13.18 18.13 -18.43
CA THR A 399 -11.98 18.45 -17.66
C THR A 399 -11.93 19.87 -17.14
N SER A 400 -11.09 20.16 -16.17
CA SER A 400 -10.77 21.50 -15.67
C SER A 400 -9.27 21.80 -15.58
N ALA A 401 -8.95 23.09 -15.66
CA ALA A 401 -7.64 23.67 -15.92
C ALA A 401 -7.11 24.55 -14.79
N PHE A 402 -5.83 24.90 -14.87
CA PHE A 402 -5.00 25.60 -13.92
C PHE A 402 -5.01 27.13 -14.10
N SER A 403 -4.72 27.86 -13.01
CA SER A 403 -4.62 29.31 -12.94
C SER A 403 -3.18 29.79 -13.17
N GLY A 404 -2.98 30.64 -14.19
CA GLY A 404 -1.71 31.27 -14.56
C GLY A 404 -1.70 32.79 -14.35
N GLU A 405 -2.23 33.33 -13.23
CA GLU A 405 -2.37 34.79 -13.04
C GLU A 405 -1.04 35.52 -12.95
N ASP A 406 -0.03 34.96 -12.32
CA ASP A 406 1.28 35.58 -12.18
C ASP A 406 2.05 35.66 -13.50
N TRP A 407 1.93 34.62 -14.34
CA TRP A 407 2.52 34.63 -15.69
C TRP A 407 1.90 35.70 -16.59
N ARG A 408 0.58 35.88 -16.53
CA ARG A 408 -0.13 36.90 -17.31
C ARG A 408 0.26 38.34 -16.88
N ARG A 409 0.69 38.51 -15.65
CA ARG A 409 1.22 39.79 -15.14
C ARG A 409 2.59 40.11 -15.72
N ILE A 410 3.49 39.12 -15.75
CA ILE A 410 4.83 39.25 -16.33
C ILE A 410 4.74 39.44 -17.85
N GLU A 411 3.89 38.69 -18.51
CA GLU A 411 3.68 38.85 -19.96
C GLU A 411 3.12 40.26 -20.32
N ARG A 412 2.21 40.79 -19.51
CA ARG A 412 1.71 42.18 -19.68
C ARG A 412 2.81 43.22 -19.48
N LEU A 413 3.68 43.05 -18.49
CA LEU A 413 4.84 43.95 -18.26
C LEU A 413 5.82 43.90 -19.44
N VAL A 414 6.15 42.73 -19.95
CA VAL A 414 7.01 42.56 -21.11
C VAL A 414 6.38 43.19 -22.37
N ARG A 415 5.06 43.02 -22.58
CA ARG A 415 4.33 43.64 -23.70
C ARG A 415 4.27 45.17 -23.60
N SER A 416 4.23 45.73 -22.37
CA SER A 416 4.20 47.18 -22.19
C SER A 416 5.57 47.85 -22.29
N THR A 417 6.68 47.10 -22.18
CA THR A 417 8.05 47.61 -22.16
C THR A 417 8.78 47.46 -23.50
N VAL A 418 8.29 46.59 -24.39
CA VAL A 418 8.92 46.31 -25.70
C VAL A 418 8.14 47.06 -26.79
N GLU A 419 8.75 48.06 -27.40
CA GLU A 419 8.16 48.91 -28.47
C GLU A 419 7.89 48.10 -29.75
N ASP A 420 8.76 47.17 -30.15
CA ASP A 420 8.56 46.29 -31.27
C ASP A 420 8.39 44.82 -30.84
N GLN A 421 7.12 44.37 -30.76
CA GLN A 421 6.74 43.02 -30.36
C GLN A 421 6.99 41.95 -31.45
N SER A 422 7.31 42.38 -32.68
CA SER A 422 7.54 41.48 -33.81
C SER A 422 9.02 41.09 -34.00
N SER A 423 9.92 41.79 -33.28
CA SER A 423 11.36 41.55 -33.35
C SER A 423 11.74 40.12 -32.92
N LYS A 424 12.79 39.56 -33.52
CA LYS A 424 13.32 38.22 -33.16
C LYS A 424 13.75 38.16 -31.70
N GLU A 425 14.28 39.26 -31.17
CA GLU A 425 14.78 39.44 -29.80
C GLU A 425 13.64 39.39 -28.81
N ALA A 426 12.52 40.11 -29.07
CA ALA A 426 11.31 40.10 -28.23
C ALA A 426 10.67 38.69 -28.14
N ARG A 427 10.65 37.96 -29.27
CA ARG A 427 10.16 36.57 -29.31
C ARG A 427 11.04 35.62 -28.51
N LYS A 428 12.38 35.74 -28.62
CA LYS A 428 13.34 34.96 -27.83
C LYS A 428 13.20 35.24 -26.34
N LEU A 429 13.11 36.53 -25.95
CA LEU A 429 12.93 36.93 -24.54
C LEU A 429 11.66 36.33 -23.96
N ARG A 430 10.53 36.42 -24.67
CA ARG A 430 9.24 35.83 -24.24
C ARG A 430 9.33 34.33 -24.09
N SER A 431 9.95 33.64 -25.06
CA SER A 431 10.14 32.18 -25.00
C SER A 431 11.01 31.78 -23.81
N SER A 432 12.10 32.53 -23.54
CA SER A 432 12.98 32.27 -22.40
C SER A 432 12.29 32.52 -21.07
N LEU A 433 11.52 33.59 -20.92
CA LEU A 433 10.72 33.87 -19.72
C LEU A 433 9.68 32.78 -19.46
N HIS A 434 9.00 32.33 -20.52
CA HIS A 434 8.05 31.24 -20.40
C HIS A 434 8.73 29.94 -19.95
N HIS A 435 9.88 29.62 -20.54
CA HIS A 435 10.66 28.44 -20.17
C HIS A 435 11.11 28.50 -18.71
N ILE A 436 11.65 29.64 -18.26
CA ILE A 436 12.11 29.83 -16.87
C ILE A 436 10.94 29.76 -15.89
N SER A 437 9.78 30.35 -16.22
CA SER A 437 8.58 30.27 -15.37
C SER A 437 8.12 28.84 -15.19
N VAL A 438 8.00 28.07 -16.26
CA VAL A 438 7.60 26.65 -16.20
C VAL A 438 8.63 25.82 -15.43
N GLN A 439 9.93 26.03 -15.67
CA GLN A 439 10.97 25.33 -14.91
C GLN A 439 10.93 25.67 -13.42
N ASN A 440 10.72 26.92 -13.07
CA ASN A 440 10.65 27.36 -11.67
C ASN A 440 9.46 26.71 -10.93
N GLU A 441 8.27 26.63 -11.55
CA GLU A 441 7.12 25.95 -10.97
C GLU A 441 7.36 24.44 -10.82
N LEU A 442 7.98 23.80 -11.80
CA LEU A 442 8.32 22.37 -11.73
C LEU A 442 9.32 22.09 -10.61
N LEU A 443 10.38 22.92 -10.48
CA LEU A 443 11.37 22.81 -9.41
C LEU A 443 10.74 23.06 -8.01
N HIS A 444 9.82 24.02 -7.88
CA HIS A 444 9.09 24.24 -6.63
C HIS A 444 8.25 23.01 -6.23
N ASN A 445 7.59 22.36 -7.19
CA ASN A 445 6.84 21.14 -6.94
C ASN A 445 7.76 19.99 -6.53
N GLU A 446 8.92 19.86 -7.18
CA GLU A 446 9.93 18.86 -6.84
C GLU A 446 10.50 19.07 -5.43
N VAL A 447 10.90 20.28 -5.08
CA VAL A 447 11.41 20.63 -3.73
C VAL A 447 10.34 20.38 -2.66
N ARG A 448 9.07 20.68 -2.94
CA ARG A 448 7.95 20.36 -2.04
C ARG A 448 7.80 18.85 -1.83
N GLY A 449 7.87 18.08 -2.91
CA GLY A 449 7.82 16.60 -2.89
C GLY A 449 8.99 16.03 -2.09
N LEU A 450 10.22 16.48 -2.32
CA LEU A 450 11.41 16.03 -1.60
C LEU A 450 11.36 16.34 -0.11
N ARG A 451 10.91 17.57 0.27
CA ARG A 451 10.70 17.94 1.68
C ARG A 451 9.67 17.04 2.35
N LYS A 452 8.56 16.73 1.68
CA LYS A 452 7.53 15.82 2.17
C LYS A 452 8.06 14.40 2.33
N ALA A 453 8.80 13.89 1.34
CA ALA A 453 9.47 12.58 1.40
C ALA A 453 10.43 12.49 2.59
N LEU A 454 11.25 13.51 2.80
CA LEU A 454 12.21 13.57 3.91
C LEU A 454 11.50 13.58 5.29
N SER A 455 10.40 14.33 5.42
CA SER A 455 9.61 14.37 6.65
C SER A 455 8.99 13.01 6.98
N ILE A 456 8.46 12.31 5.98
CA ILE A 456 7.88 10.96 6.12
C ILE A 456 8.96 9.95 6.47
N LYS A 457 10.13 10.00 5.79
CA LYS A 457 11.27 9.12 6.07
C LYS A 457 11.79 9.28 7.50
N LYS A 458 11.79 10.51 8.05
CA LYS A 458 12.14 10.78 9.44
C LYS A 458 11.11 10.21 10.43
N LYS A 459 9.81 10.33 10.15
CA LYS A 459 8.71 9.77 10.98
C LYS A 459 8.79 8.24 11.10
N HIS A 460 9.15 7.53 10.04
CA HIS A 460 9.11 6.07 9.98
C HIS A 460 10.42 5.36 10.37
N LYS A 461 11.43 6.07 10.87
CA LYS A 461 12.68 5.46 11.33
C LYS A 461 12.54 4.57 12.57
N LYS A 462 11.51 4.76 13.40
CA LYS A 462 11.28 3.96 14.60
C LYS A 462 10.29 2.84 14.30
N LYS A 463 10.67 1.58 14.54
CA LYS A 463 9.73 0.44 14.56
C LYS A 463 8.70 0.70 15.65
N GLY A 464 7.42 0.67 15.33
CA GLY A 464 6.36 0.81 16.33
C GLY A 464 6.38 -0.35 17.32
N LYS A 465 6.18 -0.06 18.59
CA LYS A 465 5.96 -1.10 19.60
C LYS A 465 4.51 -1.59 19.51
N PRO A 466 4.22 -2.88 19.81
CA PRO A 466 2.84 -3.37 19.94
C PRO A 466 2.07 -2.55 20.98
N LEU A 467 0.82 -2.25 20.67
CA LEU A 467 -0.08 -1.57 21.62
C LEU A 467 -0.62 -2.58 22.63
N ASP A 468 -0.60 -2.22 23.91
CA ASP A 468 -1.26 -2.98 24.99
C ASP A 468 -2.77 -2.67 24.98
N LEU A 469 -3.50 -3.43 24.15
CA LEU A 469 -4.94 -3.34 23.98
C LEU A 469 -5.61 -4.36 24.90
N GLN A 470 -6.09 -3.91 26.05
CA GLN A 470 -6.77 -4.78 27.04
C GLN A 470 -8.13 -5.22 26.51
N GLN A 471 -8.35 -6.54 26.43
CA GLN A 471 -9.62 -7.15 26.01
C GLN A 471 -10.70 -7.00 27.09
N ARG A 472 -11.94 -6.72 26.69
CA ARG A 472 -13.10 -6.78 27.60
C ARG A 472 -13.54 -8.22 27.78
N GLN A 473 -13.82 -8.61 29.01
CA GLN A 473 -14.32 -9.95 29.35
C GLN A 473 -15.73 -10.24 28.78
N GLU A 474 -16.43 -9.22 28.31
CA GLU A 474 -17.79 -9.31 27.76
C GLU A 474 -17.87 -9.94 26.37
N TYR A 475 -16.72 -10.12 25.67
CA TYR A 475 -16.69 -10.67 24.32
C TYR A 475 -16.11 -12.08 24.32
N HIS A 476 -16.87 -13.03 23.77
CA HIS A 476 -16.56 -14.46 23.81
C HIS A 476 -15.79 -14.98 22.60
N GLY A 477 -15.60 -14.17 21.52
CA GLY A 477 -14.83 -14.53 20.34
C GLY A 477 -13.34 -14.29 20.51
N GLY A 478 -12.49 -15.08 19.84
CA GLY A 478 -11.05 -14.94 19.84
C GLY A 478 -10.53 -13.67 19.13
N ALA A 479 -11.39 -12.98 18.35
CA ALA A 479 -11.10 -11.74 17.65
C ALA A 479 -11.71 -10.52 18.35
N VAL A 480 -11.05 -9.37 18.28
CA VAL A 480 -11.52 -8.13 18.90
C VAL A 480 -11.34 -6.95 17.95
N PHE A 481 -12.38 -6.12 17.84
CA PHE A 481 -12.34 -4.84 17.13
C PHE A 481 -12.16 -3.69 18.12
N TRP A 482 -11.08 -2.94 17.94
CA TRP A 482 -10.70 -1.85 18.82
C TRP A 482 -11.18 -0.50 18.28
N SER A 483 -11.91 0.24 19.11
CA SER A 483 -12.34 1.61 18.78
C SER A 483 -11.17 2.60 18.91
N PRO A 484 -11.24 3.76 18.23
CA PRO A 484 -10.23 4.81 18.35
C PRO A 484 -9.98 5.28 19.78
N ARG A 485 -11.01 5.25 20.65
CA ARG A 485 -10.88 5.56 22.08
C ARG A 485 -9.94 4.57 22.76
N LYS A 486 -10.12 3.26 22.53
CA LYS A 486 -9.25 2.21 23.11
C LYS A 486 -7.82 2.30 22.59
N VAL A 487 -7.65 2.60 21.32
CA VAL A 487 -6.32 2.85 20.72
C VAL A 487 -5.66 4.06 21.37
N ARG A 488 -6.40 5.16 21.65
CA ARG A 488 -5.87 6.33 22.36
C ARG A 488 -5.48 6.01 23.80
N GLU A 489 -6.32 5.27 24.54
CA GLU A 489 -6.05 4.84 25.91
C GLU A 489 -4.78 3.97 25.98
N ALA A 490 -4.62 3.04 25.06
CA ALA A 490 -3.42 2.19 24.97
C ALA A 490 -2.15 3.01 24.66
N ARG A 491 -2.25 4.03 23.80
CA ARG A 491 -1.14 4.96 23.53
C ARG A 491 -0.74 5.79 24.73
N ALA A 492 -1.72 6.30 25.48
CA ALA A 492 -1.46 7.04 26.71
C ALA A 492 -0.69 6.17 27.71
N ARG A 493 -1.11 4.91 27.92
CA ARG A 493 -0.37 3.95 28.77
C ARG A 493 1.04 3.70 28.25
N GLN A 494 1.21 3.53 26.94
CA GLN A 494 2.52 3.32 26.34
C GLN A 494 3.43 4.54 26.50
N SER A 495 2.91 5.78 26.40
CA SER A 495 3.71 6.99 26.58
C SER A 495 4.19 7.14 28.04
N VAL A 496 3.32 6.86 29.02
CA VAL A 496 3.70 6.84 30.46
C VAL A 496 4.81 5.82 30.70
N LYS A 497 4.64 4.59 30.21
CA LYS A 497 5.66 3.53 30.37
C LYS A 497 7.02 3.89 29.73
N VAL A 498 6.99 4.53 28.58
CA VAL A 498 8.24 5.02 27.92
C VAL A 498 8.89 6.14 28.73
N GLN A 499 8.11 6.97 29.40
CA GLN A 499 8.61 8.03 30.27
C GLN A 499 9.27 7.45 31.52
N GLU A 500 8.61 6.50 32.17
CA GLU A 500 9.14 5.75 33.31
C GLU A 500 10.44 5.00 32.94
N GLU A 501 10.49 4.33 31.78
CA GLU A 501 11.70 3.67 31.27
C GLU A 501 12.86 4.67 31.09
N LYS A 502 12.58 5.90 30.62
CA LYS A 502 13.60 6.95 30.45
C LYS A 502 14.11 7.48 31.79
N GLU A 503 13.21 7.72 32.74
CA GLU A 503 13.58 8.17 34.08
C GLU A 503 14.43 7.14 34.80
N GLN A 504 14.06 5.86 34.71
CA GLN A 504 14.88 4.77 35.23
C GLN A 504 16.28 4.69 34.57
N GLN A 505 16.37 4.95 33.26
CA GLN A 505 17.62 4.95 32.55
C GLN A 505 18.50 6.14 32.99
N LEU A 506 17.94 7.33 33.14
CA LEU A 506 18.65 8.51 33.66
C LEU A 506 19.21 8.27 35.07
N GLN A 507 18.40 7.69 35.97
CA GLN A 507 18.84 7.33 37.32
C GLN A 507 19.99 6.31 37.30
N LYS A 508 19.95 5.33 36.39
CA LYS A 508 21.05 4.36 36.21
C LYS A 508 22.31 5.03 35.70
N ASP A 509 22.17 5.96 34.75
CA ASP A 509 23.30 6.69 34.18
C ASP A 509 23.93 7.64 35.23
N GLU A 510 23.12 8.36 36.01
CA GLU A 510 23.59 9.18 37.15
C GLU A 510 24.29 8.35 38.21
N THR A 511 23.73 7.19 38.59
CA THR A 511 24.40 6.29 39.56
C THR A 511 25.71 5.71 39.02
N ALA A 512 25.79 5.47 37.71
CA ALA A 512 27.01 5.03 37.05
C ALA A 512 28.11 6.14 37.04
N GLU A 513 27.71 7.38 36.80
CA GLU A 513 28.61 8.53 36.86
C GLU A 513 29.10 8.79 38.27
N LEU A 514 28.22 8.75 39.28
CA LEU A 514 28.64 8.85 40.69
C LEU A 514 29.61 7.75 41.10
N ARG A 515 29.40 6.52 40.63
CA ARG A 515 30.38 5.42 40.87
C ARG A 515 31.71 5.67 40.21
N LYS A 516 31.73 6.21 38.97
CA LYS A 516 32.99 6.57 38.29
C LYS A 516 33.72 7.69 39.04
N ALA A 517 32.99 8.74 39.44
CA ALA A 517 33.54 9.85 40.22
C ALA A 517 34.11 9.37 41.56
N ALA A 518 33.39 8.51 42.29
CA ALA A 518 33.85 7.91 43.53
C ALA A 518 35.12 7.04 43.36
N LYS A 519 35.22 6.34 42.21
CA LYS A 519 36.43 5.55 41.89
C LYS A 519 37.62 6.45 41.62
N LEU A 520 37.46 7.49 40.80
CA LEU A 520 38.51 8.49 40.52
C LEU A 520 38.96 9.22 41.79
N TYR A 521 38.02 9.57 42.68
CA TYR A 521 38.35 10.18 43.97
C TYR A 521 39.20 9.23 44.86
N LYS A 522 38.83 7.94 44.94
CA LYS A 522 39.62 6.92 45.64
C LYS A 522 41.02 6.74 45.05
N GLU A 523 41.14 6.73 43.74
CA GLU A 523 42.43 6.65 43.03
C GLU A 523 43.29 7.88 43.32
N LYS A 524 42.71 9.09 43.35
CA LYS A 524 43.40 10.33 43.68
C LYS A 524 43.93 10.30 45.12
N ILE A 525 43.11 9.88 46.10
CA ILE A 525 43.54 9.72 47.50
C ILE A 525 44.64 8.66 47.62
N ALA A 526 44.55 7.57 46.87
CA ALA A 526 45.60 6.54 46.90
C ALA A 526 46.94 7.05 46.34
N GLU A 527 46.87 7.85 45.29
CA GLU A 527 48.01 8.51 44.68
C GLU A 527 48.65 9.53 45.62
N GLU A 528 47.83 10.39 46.25
CA GLU A 528 48.32 11.33 47.28
C GLU A 528 49.02 10.60 48.45
N LYS A 529 48.42 9.50 48.90
CA LYS A 529 49.09 8.67 49.97
C LYS A 529 50.35 8.04 49.46
N ARG A 530 50.47 7.62 48.21
CA ARG A 530 51.67 7.09 47.60
C ARG A 530 52.77 8.15 47.57
N VAL A 531 52.49 9.34 47.07
CA VAL A 531 53.39 10.49 47.01
C VAL A 531 53.86 10.89 48.41
N ALA A 532 52.91 10.97 49.39
CA ALA A 532 53.28 11.27 50.79
C ALA A 532 54.21 10.22 51.39
N ARG A 533 54.04 8.91 51.12
CA ARG A 533 54.92 7.83 51.56
C ARG A 533 56.31 7.92 50.91
N GLU A 534 56.36 8.24 49.61
CA GLU A 534 57.65 8.45 48.93
C GLU A 534 58.38 9.67 49.47
N ALA A 535 57.69 10.80 49.70
CA ALA A 535 58.27 11.99 50.34
C ALA A 535 58.79 11.70 51.74
N ALA A 536 58.03 10.96 52.56
CA ALA A 536 58.47 10.53 53.90
C ALA A 536 59.66 9.59 53.83
N LYS A 537 59.74 8.72 52.80
CA LYS A 537 60.94 7.84 52.62
C LYS A 537 62.18 8.65 52.27
N VAL A 538 62.06 9.57 51.32
CA VAL A 538 63.13 10.49 50.92
C VAL A 538 63.63 11.34 52.13
N ALA A 539 62.69 11.90 52.92
CA ALA A 539 63.01 12.65 54.11
C ALA A 539 63.78 11.78 55.14
N ARG A 540 63.37 10.55 55.37
CA ARG A 540 64.12 9.59 56.27
C ARG A 540 65.48 9.20 55.72
N GLU A 541 65.63 9.04 54.41
CA GLU A 541 66.92 8.77 53.77
C GLU A 541 67.86 9.96 53.89
N LYS A 542 67.32 11.20 53.70
CA LYS A 542 68.06 12.44 53.91
C LYS A 542 68.52 12.58 55.35
N GLU A 543 67.64 12.36 56.32
CA GLU A 543 67.98 12.39 57.75
C GLU A 543 69.06 11.32 58.13
N LYS A 544 68.92 10.12 57.53
CA LYS A 544 69.96 9.07 57.72
C LYS A 544 71.28 9.48 57.10
N ALA A 545 71.26 10.10 55.91
CA ALA A 545 72.51 10.58 55.28
C ALA A 545 73.14 11.73 56.08
N GLU A 546 72.33 12.67 56.60
CA GLU A 546 72.82 13.75 57.46
C GLU A 546 73.46 13.20 58.80
N LYS A 547 72.75 12.24 59.45
CA LYS A 547 73.31 11.56 60.65
C LYS A 547 74.55 10.74 60.32
N ALA A 548 74.59 10.13 59.11
CA ALA A 548 75.79 9.43 58.66
C ALA A 548 76.94 10.39 58.37
N ALA A 549 76.68 11.54 57.75
CA ALA A 549 77.67 12.58 57.50
C ALA A 549 78.18 13.21 58.82
N GLU A 550 77.28 13.45 59.78
CA GLU A 550 77.66 13.91 61.10
C GLU A 550 78.53 12.91 61.82
N ARG A 551 78.21 11.61 61.78
CA ARG A 551 79.02 10.53 62.31
C ARG A 551 80.39 10.41 61.63
N ALA A 552 80.42 10.61 60.30
CA ALA A 552 81.65 10.66 59.54
C ALA A 552 82.53 11.84 59.98
N ARG A 553 81.99 13.04 60.11
CA ARG A 553 82.67 14.24 60.61
C ARG A 553 83.19 14.04 62.03
N LYS A 554 82.40 13.44 62.95
CA LYS A 554 82.86 13.11 64.32
C LYS A 554 83.92 12.08 64.27
N LYS A 555 83.90 11.10 63.36
CA LYS A 555 84.96 10.07 63.20
C LYS A 555 86.21 10.68 62.63
N GLU A 556 86.12 11.60 61.65
CA GLU A 556 87.29 12.32 61.14
C GLU A 556 87.90 13.25 62.20
N ALA A 557 87.07 13.98 62.93
CA ALA A 557 87.54 14.82 64.05
C ALA A 557 88.20 13.94 65.11
N ARG A 558 87.67 12.75 65.41
CA ARG A 558 88.25 11.78 66.34
C ARG A 558 89.54 11.14 65.80
N ASN A 559 89.59 10.91 64.48
CA ASN A 559 90.82 10.39 63.84
C ASN A 559 91.88 11.49 63.74
N ALA A 560 91.49 12.77 63.46
CA ALA A 560 92.39 13.92 63.50
C ALA A 560 92.95 14.13 64.93
N ALA A 561 92.08 14.05 65.96
CA ALA A 561 92.52 14.08 67.37
C ALA A 561 93.43 12.93 67.73
N LYS A 562 93.20 11.71 67.24
CA LYS A 562 94.09 10.56 67.40
C LYS A 562 95.43 10.72 66.65
N ALA A 563 95.41 11.29 65.44
CA ALA A 563 96.62 11.57 64.69
C ALA A 563 97.49 12.60 65.40
N LEU A 564 96.83 13.63 65.98
CA LEU A 564 97.58 14.58 66.86
C LEU A 564 98.11 13.93 68.09
N GLN A 565 97.47 12.98 68.77
CA GLN A 565 97.97 12.20 69.89
C GLN A 565 99.05 11.17 69.48
N THR A 566 98.99 10.66 68.23
CA THR A 566 99.99 9.70 67.74
C THR A 566 101.27 10.39 67.28
N ALA A 567 101.19 11.64 66.86
CA ALA A 567 102.34 12.48 66.55
C ALA A 567 103.18 12.82 67.83
N GLN A 568 102.57 12.73 69.02
CA GLN A 568 103.31 12.97 70.32
C GLN A 568 103.90 11.73 71.01
N LYS A 569 103.61 10.52 70.49
CA LYS A 569 104.23 9.27 71.02
C LYS A 569 104.79 8.46 69.87
N GLY A 570 105.99 8.76 69.48
CA GLY A 570 106.81 7.92 68.63
C GLY A 570 107.30 6.71 69.36
N LYS A 571 107.53 5.64 68.59
CA LYS A 571 108.29 4.43 68.82
C LYS A 571 107.65 3.31 69.65
N ARG A 572 107.32 2.28 69.04
CA ARG A 572 107.92 0.91 69.09
C ARG A 572 106.92 -0.18 68.65
N LYS A 573 107.43 -0.87 67.63
CA LYS A 573 107.49 -2.30 67.31
C LYS A 573 106.17 -3.09 67.23
N ALA A 574 105.88 -3.51 66.02
CA ALA A 574 106.15 -4.83 65.41
C ALA A 574 105.45 -6.02 66.08
N SER A 575 104.69 -6.68 65.36
CA SER A 575 104.68 -8.05 64.81
C SER A 575 103.31 -8.66 64.77
N GLN A 576 102.97 -8.89 63.58
CA GLN A 576 102.49 -10.10 62.89
C GLN A 576 101.46 -11.03 63.56
N PRO A 577 100.84 -11.84 62.68
CA PRO A 577 99.41 -11.99 62.43
C PRO A 577 99.00 -13.44 62.80
N PRO A 578 98.10 -14.13 62.15
CA PRO A 578 96.81 -13.89 61.53
C PRO A 578 95.73 -14.78 62.18
N THR A 579 94.49 -14.78 61.61
CA THR A 579 93.82 -15.97 61.10
C THR A 579 92.36 -15.68 60.73
N GLN A 580 92.08 -16.18 59.58
CA GLN A 580 90.87 -16.55 58.93
C GLN A 580 89.77 -17.15 59.84
N SER A 581 88.56 -16.99 59.53
CA SER A 581 87.68 -18.00 58.93
C SER A 581 86.21 -17.62 58.97
N ASN A 582 85.72 -17.71 57.83
CA ASN A 582 84.60 -18.55 57.32
C ASN A 582 83.16 -18.15 57.67
N LYS A 583 82.57 -17.81 56.61
CA LYS A 583 81.42 -18.49 55.99
C LYS A 583 80.28 -18.93 56.90
N ARG A 584 79.08 -18.41 56.60
CA ARG A 584 77.98 -19.29 56.05
C ARG A 584 76.82 -18.52 55.56
N GLN A 585 76.49 -18.84 54.30
CA GLN A 585 75.22 -18.76 53.71
C GLN A 585 74.18 -19.63 54.43
N LYS A 586 72.94 -19.28 54.34
CA LYS A 586 71.71 -20.09 54.12
C LYS A 586 70.53 -19.28 54.67
N ARG A 587 69.41 -19.33 54.16
CA ARG A 587 68.60 -20.01 53.15
C ARG A 587 67.19 -19.48 53.36
N VAL A 588 66.52 -19.33 52.24
CA VAL A 588 65.04 -19.29 52.04
C VAL A 588 64.34 -20.36 52.88
N VAL A 589 63.27 -20.10 53.52
CA VAL A 589 62.04 -20.96 53.60
C VAL A 589 60.79 -20.11 53.86
N ASP A 590 59.82 -20.47 53.09
CA ASP A 590 58.39 -20.19 53.24
C ASP A 590 57.82 -20.61 54.59
N ALA A 591 56.71 -20.02 54.97
CA ALA A 591 55.48 -20.62 55.51
C ALA A 591 54.58 -19.49 56.04
N VAL A 592 53.44 -19.30 55.39
CA VAL A 592 52.13 -19.88 55.61
C VAL A 592 51.58 -19.75 57.03
N VAL A 593 50.32 -19.41 57.09
CA VAL A 593 49.27 -19.54 58.12
C VAL A 593 48.79 -18.21 58.66
N ALA A 594 47.60 -17.84 58.17
CA ALA A 594 46.20 -18.01 58.58
C ALA A 594 45.81 -16.98 59.66
N ALA A 595 44.71 -16.42 59.68
CA ALA A 595 43.30 -16.76 59.56
C ALA A 595 42.40 -15.51 59.68
N GLU A 596 41.32 -15.60 59.07
CA GLU A 596 39.92 -15.37 59.49
C GLU A 596 39.45 -13.90 59.63
N ALA A 597 38.34 -13.50 59.26
CA ALA A 597 37.03 -14.01 58.82
C ALA A 597 36.27 -12.82 58.24
N SER A 598 35.43 -12.91 57.40
CA SER A 598 34.06 -13.35 57.18
C SER A 598 33.31 -12.33 56.30
N GLY A 599 32.49 -12.83 55.43
CA GLY A 599 31.55 -12.04 54.61
C GLY A 599 31.19 -12.76 53.32
N ALA A 600 30.40 -13.82 53.40
CA ALA A 600 29.89 -14.60 52.28
C ALA A 600 28.91 -13.78 51.43
N ALA A 601 29.21 -13.58 50.16
CA ALA A 601 28.22 -13.22 49.15
C ALA A 601 27.76 -14.51 48.46
N SER A 602 26.44 -14.77 48.57
CA SER A 602 25.71 -15.89 48.00
C SER A 602 25.97 -16.02 46.50
N ALA A 603 26.36 -17.20 46.07
CA ALA A 603 26.48 -17.57 44.67
C ALA A 603 25.11 -17.76 44.05
N ALA A 604 24.91 -17.18 42.88
CA ALA A 604 23.69 -17.35 42.09
C ALA A 604 23.50 -18.82 41.67
N PRO A 605 22.25 -19.34 41.64
CA PRO A 605 22.00 -20.73 41.28
C PRO A 605 22.34 -21.02 39.82
N PRO A 606 22.78 -22.24 39.49
CA PRO A 606 23.18 -22.61 38.13
C PRO A 606 21.96 -22.63 37.18
N ARG A 607 22.14 -22.09 36.00
CA ARG A 607 21.09 -22.16 34.94
C ARG A 607 21.02 -23.58 34.37
N THR A 608 19.83 -24.16 34.42
CA THR A 608 19.52 -25.48 33.88
C THR A 608 18.67 -25.38 32.61
N THR A 609 18.81 -26.32 31.68
CA THR A 609 17.95 -26.45 30.51
C THR A 609 16.56 -26.98 30.91
N ARG A 610 15.57 -26.86 30.03
CA ARG A 610 14.16 -27.34 30.19
C ARG A 610 14.06 -28.85 30.54
N HIS A 611 15.16 -29.59 30.46
CA HIS A 611 15.27 -31.02 30.80
C HIS A 611 16.26 -31.31 31.95
N GLY A 612 16.54 -30.33 32.84
CA GLY A 612 17.25 -30.54 34.10
C GLY A 612 18.79 -30.73 33.99
N ARG A 613 19.45 -30.45 32.86
CA ARG A 613 20.90 -30.59 32.72
C ARG A 613 21.61 -29.26 32.96
N ASN A 614 22.67 -29.27 33.77
CA ASN A 614 23.52 -28.12 34.06
C ASN A 614 24.34 -27.71 32.81
N VAL A 615 24.27 -26.43 32.45
CA VAL A 615 25.01 -25.86 31.31
C VAL A 615 26.31 -25.22 31.83
N LYS A 616 27.45 -25.73 31.42
CA LYS A 616 28.77 -25.07 31.57
C LYS A 616 29.00 -24.19 30.34
N LEU A 617 29.09 -22.89 30.55
CA LEU A 617 29.46 -21.94 29.49
C LEU A 617 30.95 -22.03 29.19
N PRO A 618 31.36 -22.03 27.91
CA PRO A 618 32.77 -21.94 27.52
C PRO A 618 33.40 -20.64 28.03
N SER A 619 34.69 -20.71 28.39
CA SER A 619 35.47 -19.61 28.99
C SER A 619 35.52 -18.29 28.20
N LYS A 620 35.05 -18.28 26.95
CA LYS A 620 34.93 -17.09 26.08
C LYS A 620 33.74 -16.18 26.42
N TYR A 621 32.87 -16.60 27.36
CA TYR A 621 31.64 -15.86 27.70
C TYR A 621 31.43 -15.74 29.23
N LYS A 622 32.56 -15.82 30.00
CA LYS A 622 32.61 -15.45 31.44
C LYS A 622 32.93 -13.99 31.60
#